data_7a0918ef7f63acc07e6b24430991bb0b
#
_entry.id   7a0918ef7f63acc07e6b24430991bb0b
#
_cell.length_a   1.000
_cell.length_b   1.000
_cell.length_c   1.000
_cell.angle_alpha   90.00
_cell.angle_beta   90.00
_cell.angle_gamma   90.00
#
_symmetry.space_group_name_H-M   'P 1'
#
loop_
_entity.id
_entity.type
_entity.pdbx_description
1 polymer ?
#
loop_
_entity_poly.entity_id
_entity_poly.type
_entity_poly.pdbx_seq_one_letter_code
_entity_poly.pdbx_strand_id
1 'polypeptide(L)'
;MIGAFSTVLEMTVKASLVALAVMLIRPFLRKSPRVFSYVLWLVVLFRLVCPFSIESDISVIPVSEIGTQVHQMITESINLADTGQWNATEGQNLPVPSPAPIPDNKDPIDAANPYEHSGVNVWAMFSRAWAAGVIAVLGYGMYSYLSLRTKLKFATLVERNIYEVDTIASPFVLGLISPKIYIPVTVQGEEREYVLKHEEYHIKRMDHIVKALYFLALSIHWFNPIVWISFSLMTKDMEMSCDEMVLSRWGRDIRADYSTCLLNMSTNHRFASPLAFGENNTKSRIKNVAGYRKPSSWLIIISLVVVVSVIIVLAVNPKKPISYENPELGFSLEFPSEWKERYVVEEHEDSVVIYCKKVYDEWGHEGGRLLTIQRQIGELIDEEDIAQSPAPAKMLLQGNGYTYYATFASDVQYPPDNSELAKEYLSLEEQLDLVC
;
A
#
# COMPACT_ATOMS: atom_id res chain seq x y z
N MET A 1 -7.98 -17.36 5.90
CA MET A 1 -8.69 -16.09 6.06
C MET A 1 -7.82 -15.04 6.76
N ILE A 2 -7.16 -15.38 7.86
CA ILE A 2 -6.29 -14.44 8.61
C ILE A 2 -5.19 -13.88 7.71
N GLY A 3 -4.44 -14.73 6.97
CA GLY A 3 -3.39 -14.28 6.06
C GLY A 3 -3.88 -13.35 4.95
N ALA A 4 -5.07 -13.61 4.36
CA ALA A 4 -5.65 -12.69 3.38
C ALA A 4 -6.01 -11.33 4.00
N PHE A 5 -6.51 -11.32 5.24
CA PHE A 5 -6.84 -10.09 5.96
C PHE A 5 -5.58 -9.28 6.30
N SER A 6 -4.49 -9.93 6.74
CA SER A 6 -3.23 -9.25 7.03
C SER A 6 -2.61 -8.61 5.76
N THR A 7 -2.63 -9.32 4.63
CA THR A 7 -2.20 -8.78 3.33
C THR A 7 -3.03 -7.55 2.93
N VAL A 8 -4.36 -7.62 3.08
CA VAL A 8 -5.24 -6.48 2.78
C VAL A 8 -4.95 -5.30 3.70
N LEU A 9 -4.65 -5.55 4.98
CA LEU A 9 -4.33 -4.49 5.93
C LEU A 9 -3.02 -3.78 5.54
N GLU A 10 -1.99 -4.52 5.18
CA GLU A 10 -0.71 -4.00 4.67
C GLU A 10 -0.93 -3.15 3.40
N MET A 11 -1.66 -3.69 2.41
CA MET A 11 -2.00 -2.96 1.19
C MET A 11 -2.77 -1.67 1.50
N THR A 12 -3.70 -1.73 2.45
CA THR A 12 -4.51 -0.60 2.90
C THR A 12 -3.64 0.54 3.45
N VAL A 13 -2.65 0.22 4.30
CA VAL A 13 -1.74 1.23 4.86
C VAL A 13 -0.90 1.88 3.76
N LYS A 14 -0.27 1.07 2.91
CA LYS A 14 0.54 1.56 1.77
C LYS A 14 -0.29 2.45 0.82
N ALA A 15 -1.48 1.99 0.42
CA ALA A 15 -2.36 2.75 -0.45
C ALA A 15 -2.88 4.05 0.21
N SER A 16 -3.08 4.05 1.53
CA SER A 16 -3.49 5.25 2.27
C SER A 16 -2.42 6.33 2.26
N LEU A 17 -1.15 5.97 2.42
CA LEU A 17 -0.03 6.93 2.32
C LEU A 17 0.05 7.54 0.92
N VAL A 18 -0.08 6.70 -0.12
CA VAL A 18 -0.12 7.18 -1.51
C VAL A 18 -1.33 8.09 -1.75
N ALA A 19 -2.51 7.72 -1.24
CA ALA A 19 -3.72 8.54 -1.36
C ALA A 19 -3.57 9.90 -0.67
N LEU A 20 -2.97 9.95 0.52
CA LEU A 20 -2.68 11.20 1.23
C LEU A 20 -1.70 12.07 0.43
N ALA A 21 -0.64 11.48 -0.13
CA ALA A 21 0.29 12.21 -1.00
C ALA A 21 -0.43 12.80 -2.22
N VAL A 22 -1.28 12.03 -2.90
CA VAL A 22 -2.10 12.51 -4.01
C VAL A 22 -3.04 13.64 -3.57
N MET A 23 -3.68 13.53 -2.40
CA MET A 23 -4.52 14.60 -1.84
C MET A 23 -3.74 15.90 -1.59
N LEU A 24 -2.49 15.80 -1.14
CA LEU A 24 -1.60 16.96 -0.92
C LEU A 24 -1.12 17.60 -2.23
N ILE A 25 -0.86 16.80 -3.26
CA ILE A 25 -0.39 17.28 -4.57
C ILE A 25 -1.54 17.89 -5.39
N ARG A 26 -2.75 17.35 -5.28
CA ARG A 26 -3.93 17.76 -6.06
C ARG A 26 -4.23 19.27 -6.06
N PRO A 27 -4.11 20.03 -4.95
CA PRO A 27 -4.30 21.48 -4.96
C PRO A 27 -3.33 22.24 -5.87
N PHE A 28 -2.11 21.76 -6.04
CA PHE A 28 -1.10 22.39 -6.92
C PHE A 28 -1.46 22.22 -8.41
N LEU A 29 -2.17 21.12 -8.74
CA LEU A 29 -2.64 20.86 -10.10
C LEU A 29 -3.96 21.57 -10.46
N ARG A 30 -4.46 22.50 -9.63
CA ARG A 30 -5.74 23.20 -9.91
C ARG A 30 -5.75 24.03 -11.17
N LYS A 31 -4.58 24.53 -11.59
CA LYS A 31 -4.41 25.32 -12.82
C LYS A 31 -4.16 24.43 -14.05
N SER A 32 -3.87 23.18 -13.85
CA SER A 32 -3.62 22.16 -14.88
C SER A 32 -4.93 21.48 -15.30
N PRO A 33 -5.00 20.87 -16.48
CA PRO A 33 -6.13 20.05 -16.89
C PRO A 33 -6.47 18.98 -15.84
N ARG A 34 -7.76 18.80 -15.55
CA ARG A 34 -8.23 17.87 -14.51
C ARG A 34 -7.90 16.40 -14.81
N VAL A 35 -7.62 16.07 -16.05
CA VAL A 35 -7.14 14.74 -16.43
C VAL A 35 -5.88 14.34 -15.66
N PHE A 36 -4.96 15.27 -15.35
CA PHE A 36 -3.75 14.98 -14.60
C PHE A 36 -4.06 14.57 -13.14
N SER A 37 -4.98 15.28 -12.47
CA SER A 37 -5.44 14.87 -11.15
C SER A 37 -6.15 13.51 -11.18
N TYR A 38 -6.95 13.24 -12.23
CA TYR A 38 -7.61 11.96 -12.40
C TYR A 38 -6.63 10.80 -12.57
N VAL A 39 -5.58 10.99 -13.38
CA VAL A 39 -4.55 9.96 -13.61
C VAL A 39 -3.81 9.60 -12.33
N LEU A 40 -3.55 10.56 -11.43
CA LEU A 40 -2.92 10.25 -10.14
C LEU A 40 -3.75 9.29 -9.27
N TRP A 41 -5.08 9.33 -9.37
CA TRP A 41 -5.95 8.38 -8.66
C TRP A 41 -5.83 6.95 -9.19
N LEU A 42 -5.38 6.74 -10.44
CA LEU A 42 -5.13 5.40 -10.98
C LEU A 42 -3.93 4.74 -10.28
N VAL A 43 -2.96 5.53 -9.79
CA VAL A 43 -1.85 5.01 -8.97
C VAL A 43 -2.36 4.49 -7.63
N VAL A 44 -3.30 5.22 -7.00
CA VAL A 44 -3.95 4.76 -5.77
C VAL A 44 -4.72 3.47 -6.01
N LEU A 45 -5.47 3.39 -7.11
CA LEU A 45 -6.18 2.17 -7.51
C LEU A 45 -5.20 1.01 -7.72
N PHE A 46 -4.09 1.24 -8.42
CA PHE A 46 -3.05 0.24 -8.63
C PHE A 46 -2.53 -0.31 -7.28
N ARG A 47 -2.22 0.57 -6.33
CA ARG A 47 -1.75 0.19 -4.99
C ARG A 47 -2.80 -0.55 -4.14
N LEU A 48 -4.09 -0.29 -4.38
CA LEU A 48 -5.19 -1.00 -3.71
C LEU A 48 -5.43 -2.41 -4.28
N VAL A 49 -5.11 -2.64 -5.56
CA VAL A 49 -5.41 -3.90 -6.25
C VAL A 49 -4.18 -4.79 -6.37
N CYS A 50 -2.99 -4.20 -6.52
CA CYS A 50 -1.75 -4.93 -6.79
C CYS A 50 -0.93 -5.12 -5.51
N PRO A 51 -0.81 -6.36 -4.99
CA PRO A 51 0.03 -6.64 -3.82
C PRO A 51 1.53 -6.58 -4.16
N PHE A 52 1.87 -6.67 -5.45
CA PHE A 52 3.26 -6.64 -5.90
C PHE A 52 3.74 -5.20 -6.01
N SER A 53 4.97 -4.96 -5.58
CA SER A 53 5.66 -3.69 -5.74
C SER A 53 6.80 -3.84 -6.72
N ILE A 54 6.97 -2.84 -7.58
CA ILE A 54 8.14 -2.75 -8.44
C ILE A 54 9.27 -2.20 -7.57
N GLU A 55 10.31 -3.00 -7.33
CA GLU A 55 11.48 -2.59 -6.55
C GLU A 55 12.43 -1.78 -7.43
N SER A 56 12.92 -0.64 -6.91
CA SER A 56 13.87 0.22 -7.61
C SER A 56 14.69 1.07 -6.63
N ASP A 57 15.90 1.39 -7.05
CA ASP A 57 16.85 2.24 -6.31
C ASP A 57 16.42 3.72 -6.25
N ILE A 58 15.39 4.12 -7.03
CA ILE A 58 14.91 5.51 -7.14
C ILE A 58 13.83 5.84 -6.08
N SER A 59 13.37 4.85 -5.31
CA SER A 59 12.28 5.08 -4.34
C SER A 59 12.78 5.89 -3.13
N VAL A 60 12.23 7.09 -2.97
CA VAL A 60 12.56 8.03 -1.88
C VAL A 60 11.66 7.83 -0.65
N ILE A 61 10.53 7.12 -0.80
CA ILE A 61 9.55 6.95 0.28
C ILE A 61 9.63 5.52 0.80
N PRO A 62 9.97 5.28 2.08
CA PRO A 62 10.05 3.95 2.68
C PRO A 62 8.65 3.38 3.00
N VAL A 63 7.75 3.39 1.99
CA VAL A 63 6.39 2.85 2.13
C VAL A 63 6.40 1.35 2.43
N SER A 64 7.48 0.65 2.00
CA SER A 64 7.68 -0.77 2.26
C SER A 64 7.99 -1.05 3.73
N GLU A 65 8.83 -0.25 4.38
CA GLU A 65 9.23 -0.44 5.77
C GLU A 65 8.05 -0.30 6.72
N ILE A 66 7.21 0.74 6.53
CA ILE A 66 6.01 0.93 7.34
C ILE A 66 5.05 -0.26 7.17
N GLY A 67 4.88 -0.76 5.94
CA GLY A 67 4.05 -1.93 5.68
C GLY A 67 4.62 -3.21 6.30
N THR A 68 5.93 -3.39 6.29
CA THR A 68 6.61 -4.55 6.87
C THR A 68 6.54 -4.51 8.40
N GLN A 69 6.77 -3.35 9.03
CA GLN A 69 6.60 -3.17 10.47
C GLN A 69 5.17 -3.50 10.93
N VAL A 70 4.17 -2.99 10.21
CA VAL A 70 2.76 -3.33 10.49
C VAL A 70 2.50 -4.83 10.32
N HIS A 71 3.06 -5.46 9.29
CA HIS A 71 2.93 -6.91 9.08
C HIS A 71 3.60 -7.71 10.19
N GLN A 72 4.82 -7.34 10.60
CA GLN A 72 5.53 -7.96 11.73
C GLN A 72 4.75 -7.83 13.03
N MET A 73 4.30 -6.62 13.38
CA MET A 73 3.46 -6.39 14.58
C MET A 73 2.19 -7.26 14.58
N ILE A 74 1.54 -7.40 13.41
CA ILE A 74 0.34 -8.23 13.27
C ILE A 74 0.69 -9.70 13.45
N THR A 75 1.76 -10.18 12.78
CA THR A 75 2.19 -11.58 12.84
C THR A 75 2.64 -11.96 14.25
N GLU A 76 3.38 -11.12 14.92
CA GLU A 76 3.79 -11.30 16.30
C GLU A 76 2.58 -11.33 17.25
N SER A 77 1.62 -10.41 17.06
CA SER A 77 0.37 -10.40 17.83
C SER A 77 -0.48 -11.65 17.58
N ILE A 78 -0.46 -12.21 16.36
CA ILE A 78 -1.14 -13.47 16.03
C ILE A 78 -0.46 -14.63 16.76
N ASN A 79 0.87 -14.71 16.71
CA ASN A 79 1.66 -15.77 17.34
C ASN A 79 1.51 -15.73 18.87
N LEU A 80 1.55 -14.56 19.49
CA LEU A 80 1.30 -14.37 20.93
C LEU A 80 -0.12 -14.81 21.33
N ALA A 81 -1.11 -14.56 20.48
CA ALA A 81 -2.49 -14.97 20.73
C ALA A 81 -2.69 -16.49 20.59
N ASP A 82 -1.97 -17.16 19.68
CA ASP A 82 -2.03 -18.62 19.50
C ASP A 82 -1.24 -19.39 20.58
N THR A 83 -0.14 -18.81 21.10
CA THR A 83 0.68 -19.45 22.13
C THR A 83 0.13 -19.28 23.55
N GLY A 84 -0.89 -18.44 23.76
CA GLY A 84 -1.49 -18.22 25.07
C GLY A 84 -0.55 -17.55 26.11
N GLN A 85 0.61 -17.10 25.70
CA GLN A 85 1.58 -16.40 26.57
C GLN A 85 1.23 -14.93 26.74
N TRP A 86 0.17 -14.66 27.50
CA TRP A 86 0.07 -13.40 28.20
C TRP A 86 0.97 -13.51 29.44
N ASN A 87 2.21 -13.11 29.33
CA ASN A 87 3.03 -12.89 30.52
C ASN A 87 2.39 -11.74 31.28
N ALA A 88 1.69 -12.09 32.37
CA ALA A 88 1.29 -11.13 33.37
C ALA A 88 2.58 -10.51 33.92
N THR A 89 2.77 -9.24 33.59
CA THR A 89 3.80 -8.38 34.10
C THR A 89 3.92 -8.53 35.61
N GLU A 90 5.14 -8.79 36.07
CA GLU A 90 5.67 -8.59 37.42
C GLU A 90 4.66 -8.15 38.50
N GLY A 91 4.37 -9.07 39.38
CA GLY A 91 3.64 -8.82 40.62
C GLY A 91 4.04 -9.81 41.69
N GLN A 92 5.06 -9.45 42.46
CA GLN A 92 5.35 -9.90 43.81
C GLN A 92 5.72 -11.36 44.06
N ASN A 93 6.99 -11.58 44.40
CA ASN A 93 7.52 -12.71 45.12
C ASN A 93 6.74 -12.92 46.43
N LEU A 94 5.78 -13.84 46.42
CA LEU A 94 5.27 -14.45 47.62
C LEU A 94 5.99 -15.79 47.82
N PRO A 95 6.51 -16.10 49.01
CA PRO A 95 7.22 -17.35 49.26
C PRO A 95 6.27 -18.55 49.11
N VAL A 96 6.60 -19.47 48.18
CA VAL A 96 5.89 -20.72 47.98
C VAL A 96 6.19 -21.62 49.18
N PRO A 97 5.21 -22.12 49.95
CA PRO A 97 5.48 -23.12 50.97
C PRO A 97 5.90 -24.46 50.33
N SER A 98 6.93 -25.06 50.89
CA SER A 98 7.51 -26.34 50.50
C SER A 98 6.41 -27.43 50.40
N PRO A 99 6.34 -28.24 49.32
CA PRO A 99 5.34 -29.28 49.19
C PRO A 99 5.64 -30.42 50.15
N ALA A 100 4.59 -30.88 50.82
CA ALA A 100 4.60 -32.11 51.66
C ALA A 100 4.80 -33.34 50.77
N PRO A 101 5.39 -34.47 51.31
CA PRO A 101 5.69 -35.66 50.54
C PRO A 101 4.41 -36.35 50.06
N ILE A 102 4.35 -36.64 48.77
CA ILE A 102 3.25 -37.32 48.07
C ILE A 102 3.38 -38.83 48.31
N PRO A 103 2.32 -39.55 48.69
CA PRO A 103 2.34 -41.01 48.77
C PRO A 103 2.34 -41.64 47.38
N ASP A 104 3.21 -42.63 47.20
CA ASP A 104 3.45 -43.39 45.99
C ASP A 104 2.21 -44.26 45.67
N ASN A 105 1.30 -43.76 44.84
CA ASN A 105 0.17 -44.57 44.33
C ASN A 105 0.26 -44.57 42.79
N LYS A 106 0.65 -45.74 42.28
CA LYS A 106 0.78 -46.02 40.84
C LYS A 106 -0.59 -46.37 40.25
N ASP A 107 -1.35 -45.39 39.87
CA ASP A 107 -2.39 -45.54 38.86
C ASP A 107 -2.21 -44.48 37.79
N PRO A 108 -2.22 -44.81 36.48
CA PRO A 108 -2.14 -43.83 35.42
C PRO A 108 -3.48 -43.09 35.35
N ILE A 109 -3.55 -41.96 36.07
CA ILE A 109 -4.64 -41.01 35.84
C ILE A 109 -4.32 -40.34 34.50
N ASP A 110 -5.13 -40.66 33.49
CA ASP A 110 -5.29 -39.83 32.30
C ASP A 110 -5.66 -38.43 32.77
N ALA A 111 -4.63 -37.62 33.00
CA ALA A 111 -4.79 -36.16 33.22
C ALA A 111 -5.19 -35.56 31.89
N ALA A 112 -6.45 -35.71 31.52
CA ALA A 112 -7.09 -34.79 30.60
C ALA A 112 -6.90 -33.40 31.19
N ASN A 113 -6.07 -32.62 30.53
CA ASN A 113 -5.75 -31.25 30.90
C ASN A 113 -7.05 -30.43 30.78
N PRO A 114 -7.74 -30.05 31.89
CA PRO A 114 -9.05 -29.39 31.80
C PRO A 114 -8.97 -27.92 31.40
N TYR A 115 -7.81 -27.41 31.04
CA TYR A 115 -7.60 -26.04 30.62
C TYR A 115 -7.18 -25.97 29.14
N GLU A 116 -7.94 -26.63 28.24
CA GLU A 116 -8.04 -26.08 26.90
C GLU A 116 -8.81 -24.76 27.01
N HIS A 117 -8.11 -23.70 27.38
CA HIS A 117 -8.60 -22.38 27.12
C HIS A 117 -8.68 -22.21 25.59
N SER A 118 -9.85 -22.46 25.05
CA SER A 118 -10.21 -22.00 23.71
C SER A 118 -10.19 -20.45 23.71
N GLY A 119 -8.98 -19.89 23.73
CA GLY A 119 -8.75 -18.47 23.58
C GLY A 119 -9.45 -18.05 22.30
N VAL A 120 -10.39 -17.12 22.40
CA VAL A 120 -11.07 -16.55 21.22
C VAL A 120 -9.99 -15.91 20.38
N ASN A 121 -9.66 -16.53 19.24
CA ASN A 121 -8.68 -15.97 18.32
C ASN A 121 -9.24 -14.67 17.75
N VAL A 122 -8.82 -13.54 18.35
CA VAL A 122 -9.29 -12.19 18.03
C VAL A 122 -9.07 -11.87 16.55
N TRP A 123 -7.96 -12.35 15.97
CA TRP A 123 -7.64 -12.16 14.55
C TRP A 123 -8.62 -12.90 13.65
N ALA A 124 -9.04 -14.11 14.06
CA ALA A 124 -10.08 -14.84 13.34
C ALA A 124 -11.43 -14.10 13.38
N MET A 125 -11.74 -13.43 14.48
CA MET A 125 -12.95 -12.61 14.60
C MET A 125 -12.88 -11.39 13.68
N PHE A 126 -11.77 -10.65 13.67
CA PHE A 126 -11.58 -9.50 12.75
C PHE A 126 -11.61 -9.92 11.29
N SER A 127 -11.00 -11.04 10.92
CA SER A 127 -11.02 -11.51 9.54
C SER A 127 -12.42 -11.94 9.07
N ARG A 128 -13.25 -12.49 9.97
CA ARG A 128 -14.66 -12.80 9.68
C ARG A 128 -15.51 -11.54 9.54
N ALA A 129 -15.33 -10.56 10.45
CA ALA A 129 -16.00 -9.26 10.38
C ALA A 129 -15.64 -8.51 9.08
N TRP A 130 -14.36 -8.54 8.70
CA TRP A 130 -13.91 -7.99 7.42
C TRP A 130 -14.59 -8.66 6.24
N ALA A 131 -14.61 -9.99 6.17
CA ALA A 131 -15.24 -10.73 5.08
C ALA A 131 -16.75 -10.44 5.00
N ALA A 132 -17.44 -10.37 6.14
CA ALA A 132 -18.86 -9.99 6.20
C ALA A 132 -19.10 -8.58 5.63
N GLY A 133 -18.24 -7.60 5.96
CA GLY A 133 -18.30 -6.25 5.42
C GLY A 133 -18.07 -6.21 3.91
N VAL A 134 -17.09 -6.97 3.39
CA VAL A 134 -16.86 -7.10 1.93
C VAL A 134 -18.13 -7.62 1.25
N ILE A 135 -18.72 -8.70 1.78
CA ILE A 135 -19.96 -9.29 1.22
C ILE A 135 -21.10 -8.28 1.28
N ALA A 136 -21.25 -7.54 2.38
CA ALA A 136 -22.31 -6.54 2.53
C ALA A 136 -22.17 -5.40 1.50
N VAL A 137 -20.97 -4.84 1.30
CA VAL A 137 -20.72 -3.75 0.35
C VAL A 137 -20.91 -4.22 -1.10
N LEU A 138 -20.38 -5.40 -1.45
CA LEU A 138 -20.58 -6.00 -2.79
C LEU A 138 -22.05 -6.34 -3.02
N GLY A 139 -22.75 -6.91 -2.02
CA GLY A 139 -24.16 -7.21 -2.08
C GLY A 139 -25.02 -5.96 -2.31
N TYR A 140 -24.69 -4.87 -1.61
CA TYR A 140 -25.35 -3.58 -1.84
C TYR A 140 -25.07 -3.01 -3.23
N GLY A 141 -23.84 -3.11 -3.74
CA GLY A 141 -23.50 -2.72 -5.10
C GLY A 141 -24.26 -3.54 -6.15
N MET A 142 -24.34 -4.86 -5.98
CA MET A 142 -25.09 -5.76 -6.84
C MET A 142 -26.60 -5.46 -6.81
N TYR A 143 -27.18 -5.30 -5.63
CA TYR A 143 -28.58 -4.90 -5.48
C TYR A 143 -28.86 -3.57 -6.18
N SER A 144 -28.02 -2.56 -5.99
CA SER A 144 -28.16 -1.26 -6.64
C SER A 144 -28.08 -1.37 -8.17
N TYR A 145 -27.14 -2.16 -8.69
CA TYR A 145 -27.00 -2.42 -10.13
C TYR A 145 -28.24 -3.11 -10.71
N LEU A 146 -28.75 -4.17 -10.06
CA LEU A 146 -29.94 -4.90 -10.50
C LEU A 146 -31.18 -4.03 -10.41
N SER A 147 -31.34 -3.23 -9.37
CA SER A 147 -32.44 -2.26 -9.23
C SER A 147 -32.41 -1.22 -10.34
N LEU A 148 -31.24 -0.70 -10.69
CA LEU A 148 -31.08 0.22 -11.82
C LEU A 148 -31.43 -0.48 -13.13
N ARG A 149 -30.97 -1.69 -13.38
CA ARG A 149 -31.25 -2.47 -14.58
C ARG A 149 -32.73 -2.75 -14.73
N THR A 150 -33.49 -2.97 -13.65
CA THR A 150 -34.96 -3.17 -13.74
C THR A 150 -35.68 -1.90 -14.16
N LYS A 151 -35.25 -0.71 -13.75
CA LYS A 151 -35.82 0.58 -14.18
C LYS A 151 -35.57 0.85 -15.66
N LEU A 152 -34.50 0.29 -16.24
CA LEU A 152 -34.10 0.48 -17.63
C LEU A 152 -34.76 -0.52 -18.60
N LYS A 153 -35.65 -1.41 -18.14
CA LYS A 153 -36.31 -2.41 -19.00
C LYS A 153 -37.15 -1.80 -20.12
N PHE A 154 -37.68 -0.60 -19.90
CA PHE A 154 -38.53 0.12 -20.82
C PHE A 154 -37.78 1.21 -21.61
N ALA A 155 -36.44 1.18 -21.59
CA ALA A 155 -35.61 2.10 -22.34
C ALA A 155 -35.79 1.89 -23.84
N THR A 156 -36.04 2.98 -24.58
CA THR A 156 -36.20 2.96 -26.02
C THR A 156 -34.87 3.19 -26.71
N LEU A 157 -34.46 2.29 -27.60
CA LEU A 157 -33.28 2.48 -28.44
C LEU A 157 -33.55 3.57 -29.48
N VAL A 158 -32.76 4.64 -29.47
CA VAL A 158 -32.89 5.74 -30.43
C VAL A 158 -31.81 5.61 -31.52
N GLU A 159 -30.54 5.41 -31.13
CA GLU A 159 -29.47 5.28 -32.09
C GLU A 159 -28.33 4.42 -31.50
N ARG A 160 -27.79 3.48 -32.30
CA ARG A 160 -26.65 2.62 -31.94
C ARG A 160 -26.70 2.08 -30.49
N ASN A 161 -26.03 2.77 -29.53
CA ASN A 161 -25.98 2.40 -28.12
C ASN A 161 -26.61 3.47 -27.20
N ILE A 162 -27.45 4.38 -27.77
CA ILE A 162 -28.12 5.46 -27.05
C ILE A 162 -29.56 5.06 -26.80
N TYR A 163 -29.96 5.11 -25.54
CA TYR A 163 -31.29 4.77 -25.07
C TYR A 163 -31.95 5.96 -24.38
N GLU A 164 -33.21 6.22 -24.68
CA GLU A 164 -34.02 7.20 -23.96
C GLU A 164 -34.88 6.52 -22.90
N VAL A 165 -35.00 7.19 -21.76
CA VAL A 165 -35.71 6.70 -20.58
C VAL A 165 -36.40 7.87 -19.88
N ASP A 166 -37.65 7.65 -19.47
CA ASP A 166 -38.48 8.61 -18.72
C ASP A 166 -38.27 8.53 -17.19
N THR A 167 -37.78 7.40 -16.70
CA THR A 167 -37.62 7.12 -15.25
C THR A 167 -36.32 7.60 -14.63
N ILE A 168 -35.40 8.16 -15.43
CA ILE A 168 -34.11 8.64 -14.96
C ILE A 168 -34.06 10.18 -14.97
N ALA A 169 -33.33 10.75 -14.03
CA ALA A 169 -33.16 12.20 -13.87
C ALA A 169 -31.89 12.74 -14.51
N SER A 170 -30.85 11.91 -14.63
CA SER A 170 -29.58 12.27 -15.23
C SER A 170 -29.10 11.22 -16.20
N PRO A 171 -28.33 11.61 -17.22
CA PRO A 171 -27.69 10.68 -18.14
C PRO A 171 -26.61 9.88 -17.43
N PHE A 172 -26.31 8.69 -17.93
CA PHE A 172 -25.21 7.86 -17.48
C PHE A 172 -24.88 6.73 -18.46
N VAL A 173 -23.69 6.17 -18.32
CA VAL A 173 -23.25 4.97 -19.04
C VAL A 173 -23.43 3.74 -18.15
N LEU A 174 -24.02 2.67 -18.70
CA LEU A 174 -24.16 1.37 -18.05
C LEU A 174 -23.68 0.24 -18.96
N GLY A 175 -22.97 -0.74 -18.37
CA GLY A 175 -22.43 -1.92 -19.05
C GLY A 175 -20.90 -1.91 -19.06
N LEU A 176 -20.27 -3.05 -18.72
CA LEU A 176 -18.80 -3.17 -18.69
C LEU A 176 -18.22 -3.50 -20.07
N ILE A 177 -18.82 -4.47 -20.78
CA ILE A 177 -18.32 -4.95 -22.08
C ILE A 177 -18.95 -4.18 -23.24
N SER A 178 -20.25 -3.91 -23.14
CA SER A 178 -21.03 -3.17 -24.16
C SER A 178 -21.69 -1.97 -23.50
N PRO A 179 -20.97 -0.86 -23.32
CA PRO A 179 -21.47 0.32 -22.64
C PRO A 179 -22.60 0.96 -23.45
N LYS A 180 -23.72 1.26 -22.78
CA LYS A 180 -24.89 1.92 -23.30
C LYS A 180 -25.08 3.26 -22.62
N ILE A 181 -25.44 4.26 -23.41
CA ILE A 181 -25.74 5.61 -22.90
C ILE A 181 -27.25 5.69 -22.67
N TYR A 182 -27.66 6.04 -21.47
CA TYR A 182 -29.04 6.27 -21.10
C TYR A 182 -29.25 7.77 -20.85
N ILE A 183 -30.26 8.34 -21.55
CA ILE A 183 -30.51 9.79 -21.49
C ILE A 183 -31.99 10.00 -21.09
N PRO A 184 -32.28 10.95 -20.20
CA PRO A 184 -33.65 11.35 -19.90
C PRO A 184 -34.35 11.92 -21.14
N VAL A 185 -35.61 11.61 -21.35
CA VAL A 185 -36.44 12.16 -22.45
C VAL A 185 -36.55 13.69 -22.40
N THR A 186 -36.35 14.26 -21.22
CA THR A 186 -36.38 15.73 -20.99
C THR A 186 -35.18 16.47 -21.59
N VAL A 187 -34.07 15.77 -21.91
CA VAL A 187 -32.86 16.38 -22.47
C VAL A 187 -32.97 16.43 -24.00
N GLN A 188 -33.18 17.65 -24.54
CA GLN A 188 -33.43 17.85 -25.98
C GLN A 188 -32.58 19.00 -26.55
N GLY A 189 -32.56 19.16 -27.85
CA GLY A 189 -31.88 20.25 -28.54
C GLY A 189 -30.33 20.22 -28.32
N GLU A 190 -29.74 21.40 -28.15
CA GLU A 190 -28.27 21.54 -27.94
C GLU A 190 -27.77 20.88 -26.62
N GLU A 191 -28.60 20.88 -25.57
CA GLU A 191 -28.27 20.22 -24.32
C GLU A 191 -28.01 18.72 -24.52
N ARG A 192 -28.77 18.08 -25.39
CA ARG A 192 -28.57 16.67 -25.75
C ARG A 192 -27.19 16.43 -26.36
N GLU A 193 -26.73 17.32 -27.22
CA GLU A 193 -25.41 17.19 -27.84
C GLU A 193 -24.28 17.31 -26.84
N TYR A 194 -24.37 18.25 -25.90
CA TYR A 194 -23.39 18.40 -24.82
C TYR A 194 -23.31 17.13 -23.96
N VAL A 195 -24.46 16.62 -23.57
CA VAL A 195 -24.59 15.42 -22.74
C VAL A 195 -24.05 14.19 -23.47
N LEU A 196 -24.42 13.98 -24.72
CA LEU A 196 -23.94 12.85 -25.51
C LEU A 196 -22.40 12.88 -25.62
N LYS A 197 -21.81 14.05 -25.88
CA LYS A 197 -20.35 14.19 -25.94
C LYS A 197 -19.69 13.89 -24.61
N HIS A 198 -20.30 14.27 -23.50
CA HIS A 198 -19.80 13.96 -22.15
C HIS A 198 -19.79 12.45 -21.91
N GLU A 199 -20.90 11.76 -22.17
CA GLU A 199 -21.04 10.31 -21.98
C GLU A 199 -20.16 9.50 -22.96
N GLU A 200 -20.02 9.95 -24.21
CA GLU A 200 -19.07 9.36 -25.17
C GLU A 200 -17.63 9.41 -24.69
N TYR A 201 -17.25 10.48 -23.97
CA TYR A 201 -15.93 10.59 -23.37
C TYR A 201 -15.70 9.57 -22.28
N HIS A 202 -16.67 9.35 -21.40
CA HIS A 202 -16.59 8.32 -20.38
C HIS A 202 -16.39 6.94 -21.02
N ILE A 203 -17.09 6.64 -22.09
CA ILE A 203 -16.93 5.38 -22.83
C ILE A 203 -15.53 5.29 -23.44
N LYS A 204 -15.11 6.32 -24.19
CA LYS A 204 -13.82 6.34 -24.87
C LYS A 204 -12.63 6.17 -23.94
N ARG A 205 -12.72 6.72 -22.73
CA ARG A 205 -11.68 6.63 -21.70
C ARG A 205 -11.83 5.41 -20.81
N MET A 206 -12.87 4.61 -21.00
CA MET A 206 -13.20 3.42 -20.19
C MET A 206 -13.44 3.75 -18.70
N ASP A 207 -13.98 4.92 -18.39
CA ASP A 207 -14.24 5.37 -17.02
C ASP A 207 -15.20 4.45 -16.27
N HIS A 208 -16.16 3.83 -16.98
CA HIS A 208 -17.07 2.83 -16.43
C HIS A 208 -16.32 1.60 -15.89
N ILE A 209 -15.22 1.19 -16.52
CA ILE A 209 -14.36 0.10 -16.04
C ILE A 209 -13.56 0.56 -14.83
N VAL A 210 -12.90 1.73 -14.92
CA VAL A 210 -12.13 2.29 -13.81
C VAL A 210 -12.99 2.46 -12.55
N LYS A 211 -14.22 2.98 -12.71
CA LYS A 211 -15.16 3.17 -11.60
C LYS A 211 -15.58 1.83 -10.97
N ALA A 212 -15.82 0.81 -11.80
CA ALA A 212 -16.15 -0.53 -11.31
C ALA A 212 -14.98 -1.20 -10.56
N LEU A 213 -13.75 -1.10 -11.10
CA LEU A 213 -12.53 -1.61 -10.44
C LEU A 213 -12.26 -0.89 -9.12
N TYR A 214 -12.44 0.43 -9.10
CA TYR A 214 -12.25 1.21 -7.88
C TYR A 214 -13.30 0.87 -6.82
N PHE A 215 -14.56 0.63 -7.22
CA PHE A 215 -15.60 0.18 -6.31
C PHE A 215 -15.31 -1.22 -5.75
N LEU A 216 -14.77 -2.12 -6.58
CA LEU A 216 -14.33 -3.45 -6.13
C LEU A 216 -13.20 -3.34 -5.10
N ALA A 217 -12.18 -2.51 -5.38
CA ALA A 217 -11.09 -2.23 -4.44
C ALA A 217 -11.62 -1.61 -3.14
N LEU A 218 -12.51 -0.61 -3.24
CA LEU A 218 -13.18 0.00 -2.10
C LEU A 218 -13.96 -1.03 -1.27
N SER A 219 -14.61 -2.00 -1.90
CA SER A 219 -15.35 -3.05 -1.19
C SER A 219 -14.43 -3.95 -0.36
N ILE A 220 -13.22 -4.25 -0.85
CA ILE A 220 -12.20 -5.00 -0.12
C ILE A 220 -11.65 -4.19 1.07
N HIS A 221 -11.44 -2.89 0.88
CA HIS A 221 -10.88 -1.95 1.85
C HIS A 221 -11.97 -1.11 2.55
N TRP A 222 -13.19 -1.64 2.67
CA TRP A 222 -14.39 -0.92 3.12
C TRP A 222 -14.24 -0.22 4.49
N PHE A 223 -13.41 -0.77 5.36
CA PHE A 223 -13.17 -0.26 6.72
C PHE A 223 -12.28 1.00 6.74
N ASN A 224 -11.65 1.37 5.63
CA ASN A 224 -10.72 2.50 5.56
C ASN A 224 -11.41 3.76 4.99
N PRO A 225 -11.60 4.83 5.81
CA PRO A 225 -12.25 6.06 5.35
C PRO A 225 -11.45 6.81 4.27
N ILE A 226 -10.11 6.67 4.23
CA ILE A 226 -9.26 7.32 3.22
C ILE A 226 -9.59 6.77 1.83
N VAL A 227 -9.90 5.49 1.71
CA VAL A 227 -10.28 4.88 0.42
C VAL A 227 -11.63 5.42 -0.07
N TRP A 228 -12.60 5.64 0.82
CA TRP A 228 -13.88 6.28 0.47
C TRP A 228 -13.70 7.72 0.00
N ILE A 229 -12.87 8.50 0.69
CA ILE A 229 -12.52 9.87 0.29
C ILE A 229 -11.83 9.86 -1.07
N SER A 230 -10.87 8.95 -1.29
CA SER A 230 -10.15 8.79 -2.57
C SER A 230 -11.09 8.48 -3.71
N PHE A 231 -12.04 7.54 -3.52
CA PHE A 231 -13.06 7.22 -4.51
C PHE A 231 -13.94 8.42 -4.87
N SER A 232 -14.38 9.18 -3.86
CA SER A 232 -15.18 10.40 -4.08
C SER A 232 -14.38 11.47 -4.84
N LEU A 233 -13.12 11.69 -4.48
CA LEU A 233 -12.25 12.67 -5.15
C LEU A 233 -11.88 12.24 -6.55
N MET A 234 -11.60 10.96 -6.78
CA MET A 234 -11.36 10.38 -8.10
C MET A 234 -12.57 10.59 -9.02
N THR A 235 -13.77 10.24 -8.55
CA THR A 235 -15.01 10.44 -9.32
C THR A 235 -15.21 11.91 -9.66
N LYS A 236 -14.95 12.82 -8.71
CA LYS A 236 -15.03 14.25 -8.93
C LYS A 236 -14.05 14.75 -10.01
N ASP A 237 -12.80 14.33 -9.98
CA ASP A 237 -11.80 14.73 -10.98
C ASP A 237 -12.09 14.09 -12.35
N MET A 238 -12.63 12.87 -12.38
CA MET A 238 -13.15 12.19 -13.58
C MET A 238 -14.21 13.04 -14.26
N GLU A 239 -15.26 13.47 -13.54
CA GLU A 239 -16.36 14.29 -14.06
C GLU A 239 -15.84 15.64 -14.57
N MET A 240 -15.05 16.37 -13.75
CA MET A 240 -14.48 17.66 -14.16
C MET A 240 -13.60 17.54 -15.41
N SER A 241 -12.87 16.46 -15.54
CA SER A 241 -12.01 16.22 -16.71
C SER A 241 -12.84 15.95 -17.98
N CYS A 242 -13.99 15.29 -17.87
CA CYS A 242 -14.94 15.13 -18.98
C CYS A 242 -15.58 16.47 -19.36
N ASP A 243 -15.97 17.30 -18.39
CA ASP A 243 -16.47 18.64 -18.62
C ASP A 243 -15.46 19.49 -19.40
N GLU A 244 -14.19 19.50 -19.00
CA GLU A 244 -13.11 20.23 -19.69
C GLU A 244 -12.91 19.74 -21.13
N MET A 245 -13.09 18.45 -21.37
CA MET A 245 -12.99 17.88 -22.72
C MET A 245 -14.14 18.34 -23.61
N VAL A 246 -15.37 18.40 -23.09
CA VAL A 246 -16.52 18.95 -23.82
C VAL A 246 -16.22 20.41 -24.21
N LEU A 247 -15.83 21.25 -23.22
CA LEU A 247 -15.53 22.66 -23.45
C LEU A 247 -14.39 22.88 -24.45
N SER A 248 -13.35 22.04 -24.41
CA SER A 248 -12.16 22.21 -25.25
C SER A 248 -12.43 21.97 -26.73
N ARG A 249 -13.46 21.20 -27.07
CA ARG A 249 -13.78 20.80 -28.44
C ARG A 249 -14.83 21.66 -29.13
N TRP A 250 -15.56 22.45 -28.34
CA TRP A 250 -16.53 23.38 -28.93
C TRP A 250 -15.84 24.60 -29.51
N GLY A 251 -16.17 24.97 -30.74
CA GLY A 251 -15.55 26.12 -31.43
C GLY A 251 -16.00 27.49 -30.90
N ARG A 252 -17.08 27.55 -30.11
CA ARG A 252 -17.61 28.72 -29.41
C ARG A 252 -17.54 28.61 -27.92
N ASP A 253 -17.72 29.70 -27.20
CA ASP A 253 -17.82 29.69 -25.74
C ASP A 253 -19.20 29.18 -25.30
N ILE A 254 -19.26 27.95 -24.78
CA ILE A 254 -20.46 27.29 -24.31
C ILE A 254 -20.55 27.19 -22.79
N ARG A 255 -19.64 27.89 -22.04
CA ARG A 255 -19.57 27.73 -20.59
C ARG A 255 -20.89 28.05 -19.87
N ALA A 256 -21.60 29.08 -20.32
CA ALA A 256 -22.89 29.45 -19.75
C ALA A 256 -23.97 28.38 -20.05
N ASP A 257 -24.10 28.00 -21.31
CA ASP A 257 -25.09 27.00 -21.76
C ASP A 257 -24.87 25.66 -21.10
N TYR A 258 -23.60 25.21 -21.07
CA TYR A 258 -23.23 23.94 -20.43
C TYR A 258 -23.39 23.97 -18.89
N SER A 259 -23.14 25.13 -18.24
CA SER A 259 -23.41 25.29 -16.81
C SER A 259 -24.90 25.20 -16.49
N THR A 260 -25.74 25.80 -17.36
CA THR A 260 -27.21 25.70 -17.24
C THR A 260 -27.69 24.27 -17.43
N CYS A 261 -27.16 23.55 -18.43
CA CYS A 261 -27.41 22.14 -18.65
C CYS A 261 -27.10 21.29 -17.40
N LEU A 262 -25.90 21.48 -16.79
CA LEU A 262 -25.52 20.80 -15.54
C LEU A 262 -26.45 21.13 -14.37
N LEU A 263 -26.94 22.38 -14.28
CA LEU A 263 -27.87 22.80 -13.26
C LEU A 263 -29.24 22.14 -13.45
N ASN A 264 -29.79 22.15 -14.67
CA ASN A 264 -31.06 21.53 -15.01
C ASN A 264 -31.07 20.03 -14.66
N MET A 265 -29.98 19.33 -14.96
CA MET A 265 -29.84 17.92 -14.61
C MET A 265 -29.76 17.70 -13.10
N SER A 266 -29.23 18.64 -12.31
CA SER A 266 -29.10 18.49 -10.85
C SER A 266 -30.39 18.70 -10.08
N THR A 267 -31.32 19.49 -10.58
CA THR A 267 -32.58 19.85 -9.87
C THR A 267 -33.59 18.70 -9.83
N ASN A 268 -33.44 17.69 -10.70
CA ASN A 268 -34.39 16.59 -10.84
C ASN A 268 -34.03 15.31 -10.05
N HIS A 269 -33.00 15.37 -9.22
CA HIS A 269 -32.47 14.17 -8.54
C HIS A 269 -33.33 13.74 -7.34
N ARG A 270 -33.83 12.51 -7.38
CA ARG A 270 -34.51 11.83 -6.27
C ARG A 270 -33.88 10.48 -5.86
N PHE A 271 -32.86 10.00 -6.54
CA PHE A 271 -32.30 8.66 -6.26
C PHE A 271 -30.77 8.64 -6.38
N ALA A 272 -30.09 8.55 -5.21
CA ALA A 272 -28.66 8.27 -5.16
C ALA A 272 -28.41 6.75 -5.26
N SER A 273 -27.66 6.32 -6.27
CA SER A 273 -27.07 4.99 -6.31
C SER A 273 -25.61 5.09 -5.84
N PRO A 274 -25.07 4.12 -5.07
CA PRO A 274 -23.65 4.18 -4.63
C PRO A 274 -22.67 4.14 -5.80
N LEU A 275 -23.08 3.58 -6.92
CA LEU A 275 -22.34 3.66 -8.18
C LEU A 275 -22.53 5.00 -8.90
N ALA A 276 -23.49 5.83 -8.44
CA ALA A 276 -23.83 7.16 -8.96
C ALA A 276 -23.46 8.28 -7.95
N PHE A 277 -22.29 8.21 -7.30
CA PHE A 277 -21.77 9.22 -6.38
C PHE A 277 -21.51 10.61 -7.02
N GLY A 278 -22.06 10.89 -8.19
CA GLY A 278 -21.90 12.15 -8.92
C GLY A 278 -22.71 13.34 -8.38
N GLU A 279 -23.73 13.11 -7.56
CA GLU A 279 -24.76 14.13 -7.24
C GLU A 279 -24.26 15.30 -6.39
N ASN A 280 -23.34 15.07 -5.46
CA ASN A 280 -22.85 16.14 -4.57
C ASN A 280 -21.80 17.06 -5.22
N ASN A 281 -21.42 16.80 -6.49
CA ASN A 281 -20.32 17.52 -7.15
C ASN A 281 -20.78 18.59 -8.14
N THR A 282 -22.09 18.76 -8.42
CA THR A 282 -22.62 19.71 -9.43
C THR A 282 -22.11 21.13 -9.21
N LYS A 283 -22.16 21.64 -7.97
CA LYS A 283 -21.63 22.99 -7.65
C LYS A 283 -20.15 23.13 -8.02
N SER A 284 -19.35 22.10 -7.79
CA SER A 284 -17.93 22.14 -8.10
C SER A 284 -17.64 21.96 -9.60
N ARG A 285 -18.47 21.21 -10.33
CA ARG A 285 -18.44 21.09 -11.80
C ARG A 285 -18.76 22.44 -12.43
N ILE A 286 -19.89 23.07 -12.07
CA ILE A 286 -20.27 24.40 -12.55
C ILE A 286 -19.15 25.42 -12.30
N LYS A 287 -18.57 25.42 -11.08
CA LYS A 287 -17.43 26.33 -10.78
C LYS A 287 -16.21 26.04 -11.67
N ASN A 288 -15.92 24.78 -11.96
CA ASN A 288 -14.82 24.40 -12.86
C ASN A 288 -15.10 24.83 -14.30
N VAL A 289 -16.33 24.61 -14.81
CA VAL A 289 -16.79 24.99 -16.14
C VAL A 289 -16.74 26.52 -16.31
N ALA A 290 -17.31 27.28 -15.36
CA ALA A 290 -17.30 28.75 -15.41
C ALA A 290 -15.89 29.33 -15.39
N GLY A 291 -14.98 28.70 -14.64
CA GLY A 291 -13.58 29.10 -14.54
C GLY A 291 -12.67 28.54 -15.63
N TYR A 292 -13.18 27.69 -16.52
CA TYR A 292 -12.36 27.02 -17.52
C TYR A 292 -11.67 28.00 -18.46
N ARG A 293 -10.38 27.81 -18.62
CA ARG A 293 -9.55 28.48 -19.64
C ARG A 293 -8.72 27.43 -20.35
N LYS A 294 -8.62 27.54 -21.66
CA LYS A 294 -7.81 26.60 -22.45
C LYS A 294 -6.36 26.65 -21.95
N PRO A 295 -5.80 25.54 -21.46
CA PRO A 295 -4.45 25.53 -20.90
C PRO A 295 -3.42 25.82 -21.99
N SER A 296 -2.34 26.52 -21.63
CA SER A 296 -1.21 26.72 -22.53
C SER A 296 -0.37 25.44 -22.67
N SER A 297 0.25 25.25 -23.83
CA SER A 297 1.02 24.02 -24.12
C SER A 297 2.15 23.78 -23.12
N TRP A 298 2.84 24.83 -22.67
CA TRP A 298 3.93 24.69 -21.68
C TRP A 298 3.41 24.22 -20.32
N LEU A 299 2.22 24.66 -19.90
CA LEU A 299 1.59 24.21 -18.65
C LEU A 299 1.23 22.71 -18.71
N ILE A 300 0.76 22.25 -19.88
CA ILE A 300 0.48 20.83 -20.12
C ILE A 300 1.76 20.02 -19.99
N ILE A 301 2.87 20.45 -20.61
CA ILE A 301 4.16 19.75 -20.56
C ILE A 301 4.69 19.67 -19.13
N ILE A 302 4.71 20.79 -18.41
CA ILE A 302 5.16 20.79 -17.00
C ILE A 302 4.29 19.85 -16.14
N SER A 303 2.96 19.93 -16.31
CA SER A 303 2.04 19.08 -15.56
C SER A 303 2.26 17.59 -15.87
N LEU A 304 2.54 17.27 -17.13
CA LEU A 304 2.86 15.90 -17.56
C LEU A 304 4.14 15.40 -16.86
N VAL A 305 5.22 16.19 -16.91
CA VAL A 305 6.49 15.84 -16.26
C VAL A 305 6.29 15.62 -14.76
N VAL A 306 5.62 16.55 -14.08
CA VAL A 306 5.33 16.43 -12.64
C VAL A 306 4.52 15.17 -12.34
N VAL A 307 3.46 14.91 -13.09
CA VAL A 307 2.59 13.74 -12.87
C VAL A 307 3.37 12.44 -13.12
N VAL A 308 4.17 12.35 -14.19
CA VAL A 308 4.99 11.17 -14.46
C VAL A 308 6.02 10.95 -13.35
N SER A 309 6.70 12.01 -12.89
CA SER A 309 7.65 11.90 -11.77
C SER A 309 6.96 11.41 -10.49
N VAL A 310 5.79 11.96 -10.16
CA VAL A 310 4.98 11.53 -9.00
C VAL A 310 4.54 10.07 -9.14
N ILE A 311 4.11 9.64 -10.33
CA ILE A 311 3.72 8.25 -10.60
C ILE A 311 4.91 7.32 -10.35
N ILE A 312 6.08 7.64 -10.87
CA ILE A 312 7.30 6.83 -10.68
C ILE A 312 7.59 6.70 -9.17
N VAL A 313 7.66 7.83 -8.45
CA VAL A 313 7.97 7.82 -7.01
C VAL A 313 6.94 7.04 -6.20
N LEU A 314 5.65 7.18 -6.51
CA LEU A 314 4.57 6.52 -5.77
C LEU A 314 4.31 5.07 -6.20
N ALA A 315 4.69 4.67 -7.41
CA ALA A 315 4.49 3.31 -7.93
C ALA A 315 5.63 2.35 -7.56
N VAL A 316 6.81 2.88 -7.22
CA VAL A 316 8.03 2.11 -6.96
C VAL A 316 8.26 1.99 -5.45
N ASN A 317 8.78 0.85 -5.01
CA ASN A 317 9.22 0.64 -3.62
C ASN A 317 10.75 0.50 -3.56
N PRO A 318 11.39 0.85 -2.43
CA PRO A 318 12.79 0.51 -2.22
C PRO A 318 12.98 -1.01 -2.26
N LYS A 319 14.15 -1.45 -2.70
CA LYS A 319 14.51 -2.86 -2.66
C LYS A 319 14.49 -3.36 -1.22
N LYS A 320 14.02 -4.58 -1.01
CA LYS A 320 14.02 -5.18 0.32
C LYS A 320 15.45 -5.50 0.76
N PRO A 321 15.79 -5.25 2.03
CA PRO A 321 17.03 -5.73 2.58
C PRO A 321 17.08 -7.26 2.52
N ILE A 322 18.29 -7.82 2.50
CA ILE A 322 18.51 -9.26 2.53
C ILE A 322 18.59 -9.67 3.99
N SER A 323 17.66 -10.51 4.46
CA SER A 323 17.70 -11.04 5.82
C SER A 323 18.60 -12.28 5.87
N TYR A 324 19.54 -12.27 6.81
CA TYR A 324 20.33 -13.42 7.25
C TYR A 324 19.92 -13.77 8.67
N GLU A 325 19.54 -15.02 8.90
CA GLU A 325 19.15 -15.52 10.22
C GLU A 325 20.12 -16.60 10.67
N ASN A 326 20.66 -16.46 11.87
CA ASN A 326 21.44 -17.51 12.52
C ASN A 326 20.70 -18.02 13.76
N PRO A 327 20.01 -19.21 13.65
CA PRO A 327 19.26 -19.79 14.76
C PRO A 327 20.12 -20.27 15.93
N GLU A 328 21.38 -20.66 15.69
CA GLU A 328 22.28 -21.17 16.73
C GLU A 328 22.78 -20.03 17.63
N LEU A 329 23.08 -18.91 17.04
CA LEU A 329 23.48 -17.71 17.80
C LEU A 329 22.28 -16.85 18.22
N GLY A 330 21.09 -17.05 17.63
CA GLY A 330 19.85 -16.41 18.05
C GLY A 330 19.73 -14.94 17.61
N PHE A 331 20.32 -14.54 16.47
CA PHE A 331 20.18 -13.20 15.90
C PHE A 331 19.86 -13.22 14.41
N SER A 332 19.38 -12.10 13.92
CA SER A 332 19.19 -11.85 12.49
C SER A 332 19.85 -10.54 12.09
N LEU A 333 20.34 -10.46 10.85
CA LEU A 333 20.93 -9.28 10.24
C LEU A 333 20.20 -8.91 8.99
N GLU A 334 20.11 -7.62 8.70
CA GLU A 334 19.59 -7.11 7.45
C GLU A 334 20.71 -6.45 6.65
N PHE A 335 21.03 -7.02 5.48
CA PHE A 335 21.99 -6.45 4.55
C PHE A 335 21.29 -5.59 3.51
N PRO A 336 21.90 -4.48 3.07
CA PRO A 336 21.41 -3.71 1.93
C PRO A 336 21.19 -4.62 0.70
N SER A 337 20.13 -4.37 -0.05
CA SER A 337 19.81 -5.17 -1.24
C SER A 337 20.93 -5.22 -2.28
N GLU A 338 21.81 -4.23 -2.28
CA GLU A 338 22.99 -4.13 -3.15
C GLU A 338 24.06 -5.16 -2.82
N TRP A 339 23.99 -5.76 -1.63
CA TRP A 339 24.91 -6.82 -1.20
C TRP A 339 24.56 -8.19 -1.77
N LYS A 340 23.44 -8.31 -2.49
CA LYS A 340 23.02 -9.58 -3.09
C LYS A 340 24.12 -10.19 -3.95
N GLU A 341 24.54 -11.42 -3.59
CA GLU A 341 25.62 -12.16 -4.26
C GLU A 341 27.03 -11.56 -4.13
N ARG A 342 27.20 -10.51 -3.29
CA ARG A 342 28.47 -9.81 -3.09
C ARG A 342 29.15 -10.12 -1.77
N TYR A 343 28.51 -10.87 -0.87
CA TYR A 343 29.08 -11.28 0.42
C TYR A 343 29.06 -12.79 0.60
N VAL A 344 29.92 -13.27 1.51
CA VAL A 344 29.96 -14.64 1.99
C VAL A 344 29.92 -14.60 3.52
N VAL A 345 29.22 -15.54 4.12
CA VAL A 345 29.11 -15.70 5.57
C VAL A 345 29.80 -16.99 5.98
N GLU A 346 30.72 -16.91 6.94
CA GLU A 346 31.31 -18.03 7.65
C GLU A 346 30.79 -18.08 9.06
N GLU A 347 30.24 -19.22 9.45
CA GLU A 347 29.67 -19.44 10.78
C GLU A 347 30.66 -20.24 11.65
N HIS A 348 30.87 -19.75 12.86
CA HIS A 348 31.64 -20.38 13.90
C HIS A 348 30.79 -20.57 15.16
N GLU A 349 31.28 -21.31 16.15
CA GLU A 349 30.54 -21.68 17.36
C GLU A 349 29.97 -20.46 18.14
N ASP A 350 30.74 -19.37 18.24
CA ASP A 350 30.35 -18.15 18.96
C ASP A 350 30.42 -16.87 18.11
N SER A 351 30.64 -16.98 16.81
CA SER A 351 30.79 -15.83 15.92
C SER A 351 30.35 -16.11 14.49
N VAL A 352 30.02 -15.03 13.78
CA VAL A 352 29.74 -15.04 12.35
C VAL A 352 30.64 -14.01 11.70
N VAL A 353 31.34 -14.43 10.65
CA VAL A 353 32.25 -13.56 9.88
C VAL A 353 31.67 -13.30 8.50
N ILE A 354 31.63 -12.04 8.11
CA ILE A 354 31.07 -11.59 6.83
C ILE A 354 32.21 -11.04 5.97
N TYR A 355 32.33 -11.59 4.75
CA TYR A 355 33.40 -11.26 3.81
C TYR A 355 32.84 -10.63 2.53
N CYS A 356 33.60 -9.76 1.89
CA CYS A 356 33.40 -9.34 0.52
C CYS A 356 33.69 -10.54 -0.40
N LYS A 357 32.68 -11.08 -1.06
CA LYS A 357 32.78 -12.32 -1.85
C LYS A 357 33.85 -12.26 -2.92
N LYS A 358 33.95 -11.19 -3.68
CA LYS A 358 34.91 -11.08 -4.77
C LYS A 358 36.35 -11.10 -4.28
N VAL A 359 36.63 -10.45 -3.15
CA VAL A 359 37.97 -10.48 -2.53
C VAL A 359 38.26 -11.85 -1.94
N TYR A 360 37.29 -12.45 -1.24
CA TYR A 360 37.40 -13.79 -0.66
C TYR A 360 37.68 -14.87 -1.72
N ASP A 361 37.01 -14.82 -2.87
CA ASP A 361 37.19 -15.79 -3.96
C ASP A 361 38.53 -15.62 -4.71
N GLU A 362 39.00 -14.38 -4.92
CA GLU A 362 40.20 -14.09 -5.73
C GLU A 362 41.50 -14.02 -4.90
N TRP A 363 41.45 -13.55 -3.65
CA TRP A 363 42.64 -13.38 -2.79
C TRP A 363 42.81 -14.50 -1.76
N GLY A 364 41.90 -15.47 -1.74
CA GLY A 364 41.86 -16.58 -0.77
C GLY A 364 41.10 -16.22 0.51
N HIS A 365 40.81 -17.24 1.30
CA HIS A 365 39.93 -17.17 2.46
C HIS A 365 40.43 -16.32 3.63
N GLU A 366 41.56 -15.63 3.51
CA GLU A 366 42.14 -14.77 4.55
C GLU A 366 41.83 -13.27 4.35
N GLY A 367 41.32 -12.90 3.15
CA GLY A 367 41.04 -11.51 2.80
C GLY A 367 39.57 -11.20 2.64
N GLY A 368 39.24 -9.92 2.59
CA GLY A 368 37.89 -9.44 2.32
C GLY A 368 36.97 -9.40 3.53
N ARG A 369 37.47 -9.56 4.76
CA ARG A 369 36.65 -9.49 5.96
C ARG A 369 36.06 -8.07 6.13
N LEU A 370 34.76 -7.99 6.19
CA LEU A 370 34.01 -6.75 6.40
C LEU A 370 33.74 -6.55 7.90
N LEU A 371 33.12 -7.53 8.53
CA LEU A 371 32.80 -7.49 9.96
C LEU A 371 32.72 -8.89 10.54
N THR A 372 32.92 -9.01 11.84
CA THR A 372 32.68 -10.21 12.62
C THR A 372 31.70 -9.89 13.74
N ILE A 373 30.60 -10.64 13.82
CA ILE A 373 29.68 -10.57 14.95
C ILE A 373 30.03 -11.66 15.93
N GLN A 374 30.22 -11.28 17.17
CA GLN A 374 30.58 -12.19 18.27
C GLN A 374 29.49 -12.18 19.32
N ARG A 375 29.20 -13.38 19.87
CA ARG A 375 28.32 -13.58 21.01
C ARG A 375 29.17 -13.94 22.22
N GLN A 376 29.12 -13.12 23.26
CA GLN A 376 29.73 -13.41 24.54
C GLN A 376 28.72 -13.91 25.54
N ILE A 377 29.05 -15.04 26.20
CA ILE A 377 28.21 -15.68 27.23
C ILE A 377 28.86 -15.34 28.61
N GLY A 378 28.04 -15.00 29.62
CA GLY A 378 28.48 -14.76 30.98
C GLY A 378 28.33 -13.31 31.42
N GLU A 379 29.38 -12.73 32.00
CA GLU A 379 29.37 -11.30 32.41
C GLU A 379 29.11 -10.41 31.19
N LEU A 380 28.13 -9.52 31.34
CA LEU A 380 27.81 -8.54 30.30
C LEU A 380 28.95 -7.55 30.21
N ILE A 381 29.46 -7.35 28.98
CA ILE A 381 30.55 -6.43 28.72
C ILE A 381 29.96 -5.01 28.53
N ASP A 382 30.52 -4.02 29.17
CA ASP A 382 30.10 -2.63 29.00
C ASP A 382 30.67 -2.02 27.70
N GLU A 383 30.02 -0.95 27.21
CA GLU A 383 30.48 -0.23 26.00
C GLU A 383 31.92 0.27 26.13
N GLU A 384 32.36 0.64 27.34
CA GLU A 384 33.73 1.09 27.62
C GLU A 384 34.76 -0.03 27.45
N ASP A 385 34.39 -1.28 27.78
CA ASP A 385 35.27 -2.44 27.62
C ASP A 385 35.39 -2.82 26.12
N ILE A 386 34.31 -2.70 25.37
CA ILE A 386 34.28 -2.94 23.91
C ILE A 386 35.11 -1.87 23.20
N ALA A 387 35.03 -0.61 23.62
CA ALA A 387 35.81 0.49 23.06
C ALA A 387 37.33 0.36 23.30
N GLN A 388 37.77 -0.44 24.28
CA GLN A 388 39.18 -0.74 24.56
C GLN A 388 39.69 -1.95 23.74
N SER A 389 38.85 -2.56 22.91
CA SER A 389 39.27 -3.64 22.01
C SER A 389 40.38 -3.17 21.06
N PRO A 390 41.36 -4.03 20.74
CA PRO A 390 42.43 -3.70 19.79
C PRO A 390 41.93 -3.49 18.34
N ALA A 391 40.73 -4.00 18.02
CA ALA A 391 40.05 -3.76 16.75
C ALA A 391 38.85 -2.83 16.98
N PRO A 392 38.51 -1.97 16.02
CA PRO A 392 37.28 -1.18 16.11
C PRO A 392 36.09 -2.09 16.38
N ALA A 393 35.34 -1.81 17.42
CA ALA A 393 34.19 -2.64 17.82
C ALA A 393 33.02 -1.76 18.22
N LYS A 394 31.81 -2.32 18.04
CA LYS A 394 30.54 -1.66 18.32
C LYS A 394 29.61 -2.65 19.02
N MET A 395 29.00 -2.23 20.13
CA MET A 395 27.96 -3.02 20.77
C MET A 395 26.70 -3.01 19.91
N LEU A 396 26.10 -4.17 19.68
CA LEU A 396 24.87 -4.33 18.90
C LEU A 396 23.64 -4.54 19.79
N LEU A 397 23.72 -5.54 20.68
CA LEU A 397 22.60 -5.94 21.53
C LEU A 397 23.12 -6.55 22.82
N GLN A 398 22.42 -6.30 23.92
CA GLN A 398 22.67 -6.92 25.21
C GLN A 398 21.37 -7.39 25.84
N GLY A 399 21.33 -8.64 26.32
CA GLY A 399 20.15 -9.20 26.97
C GLY A 399 20.25 -10.71 27.21
N ASN A 400 19.44 -11.21 28.13
CA ASN A 400 19.34 -12.64 28.46
C ASN A 400 20.67 -13.33 28.82
N GLY A 401 21.65 -12.61 29.36
CA GLY A 401 22.97 -13.17 29.69
C GLY A 401 23.94 -13.27 28.52
N TYR A 402 23.64 -12.62 27.41
CA TYR A 402 24.47 -12.54 26.21
C TYR A 402 24.76 -11.08 25.84
N THR A 403 25.97 -10.83 25.35
CA THR A 403 26.35 -9.58 24.69
C THR A 403 26.75 -9.89 23.25
N TYR A 404 26.14 -9.18 22.29
CA TYR A 404 26.47 -9.25 20.86
C TYR A 404 27.20 -7.95 20.48
N TYR A 405 28.35 -8.09 19.85
CA TYR A 405 29.13 -6.95 19.37
C TYR A 405 29.75 -7.26 18.02
N ALA A 406 29.87 -6.21 17.19
CA ALA A 406 30.55 -6.27 15.90
C ALA A 406 31.99 -5.81 16.06
N THR A 407 32.92 -6.51 15.43
CA THR A 407 34.31 -6.06 15.26
C THR A 407 34.58 -5.86 13.77
N PHE A 408 35.27 -4.79 13.44
CA PHE A 408 35.63 -4.42 12.08
C PHE A 408 37.10 -4.68 11.83
N ALA A 409 37.48 -4.81 10.53
CA ALA A 409 38.87 -4.96 10.17
C ALA A 409 39.66 -3.70 10.51
N SER A 410 40.84 -3.87 11.11
CA SER A 410 41.78 -2.79 11.44
C SER A 410 42.92 -2.63 10.42
N ASP A 411 42.96 -3.54 9.45
CA ASP A 411 43.98 -3.65 8.40
C ASP A 411 43.34 -3.71 7.02
N VAL A 412 44.16 -3.54 5.98
CA VAL A 412 43.68 -3.58 4.59
C VAL A 412 43.30 -5.01 4.21
N GLN A 413 42.04 -5.22 3.85
CA GLN A 413 41.45 -6.52 3.56
C GLN A 413 41.39 -6.85 2.06
N TYR A 414 42.09 -6.15 1.21
CA TYR A 414 42.15 -6.33 -0.23
C TYR A 414 43.59 -6.16 -0.78
N PRO A 415 43.96 -6.78 -1.94
CA PRO A 415 45.26 -6.61 -2.53
C PRO A 415 45.50 -5.15 -2.95
N PRO A 416 46.56 -4.47 -2.46
CA PRO A 416 46.81 -3.06 -2.78
C PRO A 416 47.00 -2.77 -4.24
N ASP A 417 47.49 -3.78 -5.02
CA ASP A 417 47.79 -3.67 -6.45
C ASP A 417 46.55 -3.88 -7.34
N ASN A 418 45.41 -4.33 -6.78
CA ASN A 418 44.19 -4.59 -7.54
C ASN A 418 43.10 -3.54 -7.23
N SER A 419 43.07 -2.50 -8.08
CA SER A 419 42.13 -1.39 -7.90
C SER A 419 40.64 -1.78 -8.06
N GLU A 420 40.34 -2.91 -8.71
CA GLU A 420 38.97 -3.40 -8.90
C GLU A 420 38.46 -4.07 -7.61
N LEU A 421 39.26 -4.92 -6.99
CA LEU A 421 38.94 -5.55 -5.71
C LEU A 421 38.85 -4.52 -4.59
N ALA A 422 39.76 -3.52 -4.60
CA ALA A 422 39.71 -2.41 -3.65
C ALA A 422 38.38 -1.63 -3.72
N LYS A 423 37.95 -1.28 -4.93
CA LYS A 423 36.67 -0.56 -5.13
C LYS A 423 35.47 -1.39 -4.68
N GLU A 424 35.48 -2.68 -4.97
CA GLU A 424 34.40 -3.58 -4.57
C GLU A 424 34.32 -3.65 -3.03
N TYR A 425 35.42 -3.88 -2.35
CA TYR A 425 35.49 -3.94 -0.90
C TYR A 425 35.03 -2.63 -0.25
N LEU A 426 35.62 -1.50 -0.66
CA LEU A 426 35.30 -0.18 -0.11
C LEU A 426 33.82 0.19 -0.30
N SER A 427 33.21 -0.22 -1.40
CA SER A 427 31.78 0.03 -1.66
C SER A 427 30.84 -0.71 -0.71
N LEU A 428 31.27 -1.84 -0.14
CA LEU A 428 30.54 -2.57 0.89
C LEU A 428 30.87 -2.03 2.29
N GLU A 429 32.14 -1.67 2.53
CA GLU A 429 32.61 -1.11 3.78
C GLU A 429 31.90 0.20 4.12
N GLU A 430 31.71 1.11 3.16
CA GLU A 430 30.96 2.37 3.34
C GLU A 430 29.48 2.15 3.78
N GLN A 431 28.95 0.96 3.57
CA GLN A 431 27.58 0.61 3.91
C GLN A 431 27.46 -0.17 5.23
N LEU A 432 28.57 -0.44 5.93
CA LEU A 432 28.55 -1.22 7.18
C LEU A 432 27.72 -0.56 8.29
N ASP A 433 27.66 0.76 8.34
CA ASP A 433 26.82 1.49 9.31
C ASP A 433 25.32 1.23 9.11
N LEU A 434 24.90 0.70 7.95
CA LEU A 434 23.50 0.32 7.66
C LEU A 434 23.19 -1.11 8.11
N VAL A 435 24.23 -1.90 8.44
CA VAL A 435 24.10 -3.33 8.82
C VAL A 435 24.12 -3.49 10.33
N CYS A 436 24.80 -2.61 11.06
CA CYS A 436 25.05 -2.70 12.50
C CYS A 436 24.46 -1.54 13.29
#